data_89fd058c1189b5b6e69008e4f7a63a53
#
_entry.id   89fd058c1189b5b6e69008e4f7a63a53
#
_cell.length_a   1.000
_cell.length_b   1.000
_cell.length_c   1.000
_cell.angle_alpha   90.00
_cell.angle_beta   90.00
_cell.angle_gamma   90.00
#
_symmetry.space_group_name_H-M   'P 1'
#
loop_
_entity.id
_entity.type
_entity.pdbx_description
1 polymer ?
#
loop_
_entity_poly.entity_id
_entity_poly.type
_entity_poly.pdbx_seq_one_letter_code
_entity_poly.pdbx_strand_id
1 'polypeptide(L)'
;GKKTALTADLVALVGAAQPDVSAIHALWSLHGLGKLDAETHQKALLSADAALRRNAIRALGEDAAGQALFFGAGVIADKDPTTRLAAMVKLAEFPTSPEIKTLVRGLAADAAVQSDEWLKEASKVLAKKHQTQIYVEGPNLLPNPGFEELAGALPVGWQRRDYGNSPANKAAKWDVVTDAAMVHSGKRAVRGITRDPGDTSFFAEVAIKPDTEYRLSAWIKTKAFRGKASLNDHIGRAETSTITRDTDWVEVEVVFNSGKRTRSSINLLHVGKGDIYFDDVKLCELTVAGEAPVTEGLAARGEEIYWKHPVAACVNCHMVKGKGSAIGPALDGLATRATAAYIHDSLVEPNKVLAKGYEQLGVSPMPPMGLILKPQELADLKAFLQTLK
;
A
#
# COMPACT_ATOMS: atom_id res chain seq x y z
N GLY A 1 34.72 35.55 -11.71
CA GLY A 1 35.18 36.32 -10.58
C GLY A 1 34.18 36.34 -9.41
N LYS A 2 33.25 37.28 -9.30
CA LYS A 2 32.33 37.43 -8.13
C LYS A 2 31.40 36.22 -7.84
N LYS A 3 30.90 35.54 -8.89
CA LYS A 3 30.02 34.37 -8.72
C LYS A 3 30.75 33.14 -8.14
N THR A 4 32.04 32.98 -8.47
CA THR A 4 32.86 31.87 -7.96
C THR A 4 33.28 32.09 -6.50
N ALA A 5 33.57 33.34 -6.13
CA ALA A 5 33.88 33.70 -4.75
C ALA A 5 32.68 33.45 -3.83
N LEU A 6 31.47 33.87 -4.22
CA LEU A 6 30.26 33.64 -3.42
C LEU A 6 29.97 32.15 -3.21
N THR A 7 30.22 31.28 -4.20
CA THR A 7 30.04 29.83 -4.03
C THR A 7 31.04 29.29 -2.99
N ALA A 8 32.28 29.74 -2.99
CA ALA A 8 33.29 29.32 -2.00
C ALA A 8 32.92 29.76 -0.57
N ASP A 9 32.39 30.97 -0.41
CA ASP A 9 31.92 31.47 0.88
C ASP A 9 30.74 30.64 1.40
N LEU A 10 29.79 30.29 0.54
CA LEU A 10 28.63 29.42 0.90
C LEU A 10 29.10 28.00 1.30
N VAL A 11 30.06 27.42 0.58
CA VAL A 11 30.66 26.12 0.91
C VAL A 11 31.35 26.18 2.27
N ALA A 12 32.07 27.26 2.55
CA ALA A 12 32.76 27.45 3.84
C ALA A 12 31.74 27.55 5.00
N LEU A 13 30.62 28.22 4.83
CA LEU A 13 29.56 28.29 5.83
C LEU A 13 28.95 26.90 6.13
N VAL A 14 28.68 26.08 5.11
CA VAL A 14 28.14 24.71 5.28
C VAL A 14 29.17 23.85 6.04
N GLY A 15 30.45 24.01 5.76
CA GLY A 15 31.55 23.23 6.39
C GLY A 15 32.05 23.78 7.71
N ALA A 16 31.43 24.83 8.29
CA ALA A 16 31.89 25.44 9.53
C ALA A 16 31.90 24.45 10.70
N ALA A 17 32.92 24.55 11.59
CA ALA A 17 33.05 23.65 12.75
C ALA A 17 31.91 23.83 13.76
N GLN A 18 31.34 25.02 13.85
CA GLN A 18 30.14 25.34 14.64
C GLN A 18 29.12 26.02 13.72
N PRO A 19 28.37 25.23 12.98
CA PRO A 19 27.36 25.76 12.04
C PRO A 19 26.19 26.39 12.81
N ASP A 20 25.66 27.44 12.25
CA ASP A 20 24.45 28.12 12.69
C ASP A 20 23.39 28.14 11.59
N VAL A 21 22.36 28.97 11.76
CA VAL A 21 21.30 29.10 10.75
C VAL A 21 21.82 29.56 9.39
N SER A 22 22.97 30.26 9.32
CA SER A 22 23.55 30.69 8.04
C SER A 22 24.07 29.50 7.21
N ALA A 23 24.54 28.43 7.85
CA ALA A 23 24.92 27.20 7.19
C ALA A 23 23.71 26.52 6.48
N ILE A 24 22.54 26.57 7.09
CA ILE A 24 21.29 26.05 6.49
C ILE A 24 20.91 26.89 5.26
N HIS A 25 20.96 28.22 5.35
CA HIS A 25 20.70 29.09 4.22
C HIS A 25 21.72 28.90 3.07
N ALA A 26 23.00 28.72 3.44
CA ALA A 26 24.07 28.45 2.49
C ALA A 26 23.84 27.10 1.76
N LEU A 27 23.46 26.05 2.49
CA LEU A 27 23.11 24.75 1.93
C LEU A 27 21.98 24.88 0.87
N TRP A 28 20.87 25.53 1.23
CA TRP A 28 19.75 25.71 0.31
C TRP A 28 20.07 26.64 -0.86
N SER A 29 20.92 27.65 -0.66
CA SER A 29 21.42 28.51 -1.74
C SER A 29 22.26 27.72 -2.73
N LEU A 30 23.18 26.89 -2.25
CA LEU A 30 23.98 25.99 -3.09
C LEU A 30 23.11 25.00 -3.85
N HIS A 31 22.13 24.40 -3.15
CA HIS A 31 21.17 23.46 -3.74
C HIS A 31 20.37 24.14 -4.87
N GLY A 32 19.75 25.29 -4.60
CA GLY A 32 18.94 26.03 -5.59
C GLY A 32 19.74 26.55 -6.78
N LEU A 33 21.05 26.80 -6.60
CA LEU A 33 21.97 27.18 -7.68
C LEU A 33 22.53 25.99 -8.47
N GLY A 34 22.22 24.75 -8.09
CA GLY A 34 22.84 23.54 -8.65
C GLY A 34 24.34 23.46 -8.41
N LYS A 35 24.83 24.01 -7.28
CA LYS A 35 26.24 24.10 -6.88
C LYS A 35 26.56 23.35 -5.59
N LEU A 36 25.62 22.62 -5.03
CA LEU A 36 25.85 21.74 -3.91
C LEU A 36 26.52 20.46 -4.42
N ASP A 37 27.86 20.41 -4.29
CA ASP A 37 28.60 19.20 -4.65
C ASP A 37 28.49 18.11 -3.58
N ALA A 38 28.86 16.88 -3.95
CA ALA A 38 28.71 15.70 -3.09
C ALA A 38 29.54 15.81 -1.80
N GLU A 39 30.73 16.40 -1.84
CA GLU A 39 31.60 16.56 -0.66
C GLU A 39 30.98 17.54 0.35
N THR A 40 30.52 18.68 -0.13
CA THR A 40 29.85 19.69 0.70
C THR A 40 28.55 19.14 1.28
N HIS A 41 27.79 18.41 0.49
CA HIS A 41 26.55 17.77 0.92
C HIS A 41 26.81 16.72 2.01
N GLN A 42 27.82 15.88 1.81
CA GLN A 42 28.22 14.87 2.81
C GLN A 42 28.67 15.51 4.13
N LYS A 43 29.44 16.62 4.09
CA LYS A 43 29.79 17.38 5.29
C LYS A 43 28.56 17.86 6.04
N ALA A 44 27.55 18.36 5.34
CA ALA A 44 26.30 18.79 5.94
C ALA A 44 25.51 17.62 6.57
N LEU A 45 25.49 16.45 5.92
CA LEU A 45 24.85 15.23 6.42
C LEU A 45 25.53 14.69 7.70
N LEU A 46 26.83 14.94 7.86
CA LEU A 46 27.64 14.51 9.01
C LEU A 46 27.87 15.62 10.06
N SER A 47 27.24 16.78 9.89
CA SER A 47 27.40 17.94 10.77
C SER A 47 27.07 17.60 12.23
N ALA A 48 27.72 18.26 13.18
CA ALA A 48 27.34 18.20 14.59
C ALA A 48 25.93 18.78 14.85
N ASP A 49 25.52 19.77 14.06
CA ASP A 49 24.20 20.41 14.17
C ASP A 49 23.09 19.56 13.55
N ALA A 50 22.12 19.16 14.37
CA ALA A 50 21.00 18.33 13.93
C ALA A 50 20.08 19.05 12.91
N ALA A 51 19.94 20.39 13.01
CA ALA A 51 19.11 21.14 12.08
C ALA A 51 19.74 21.18 10.68
N LEU A 52 21.08 21.35 10.61
CA LEU A 52 21.80 21.26 9.33
C LEU A 52 21.71 19.86 8.73
N ARG A 53 21.89 18.79 9.54
CA ARG A 53 21.71 17.41 9.04
C ARG A 53 20.31 17.18 8.48
N ARG A 54 19.24 17.61 9.17
CA ARG A 54 17.85 17.50 8.68
C ARG A 54 17.66 18.20 7.33
N ASN A 55 18.21 19.39 7.19
CA ASN A 55 18.11 20.14 5.93
C ASN A 55 18.91 19.49 4.81
N ALA A 56 20.10 18.94 5.14
CA ALA A 56 20.91 18.19 4.19
C ALA A 56 20.18 16.91 3.69
N ILE A 57 19.51 16.19 4.60
CA ILE A 57 18.68 15.03 4.21
C ILE A 57 17.56 15.44 3.24
N ARG A 58 16.85 16.55 3.52
CA ARG A 58 15.78 17.04 2.65
C ARG A 58 16.27 17.49 1.27
N ALA A 59 17.53 17.96 1.20
CA ALA A 59 18.15 18.40 -0.05
C ALA A 59 18.69 17.24 -0.93
N LEU A 60 18.66 15.99 -0.45
CA LEU A 60 19.07 14.82 -1.23
C LEU A 60 18.15 14.62 -2.45
N GLY A 61 18.73 14.31 -3.60
CA GLY A 61 18.02 13.82 -4.76
C GLY A 61 17.50 12.38 -4.54
N GLU A 62 16.53 11.99 -5.37
CA GLU A 62 15.98 10.63 -5.38
C GLU A 62 16.81 9.67 -6.26
N ASP A 63 17.79 10.20 -6.97
CA ASP A 63 18.68 9.50 -7.89
C ASP A 63 19.75 8.65 -7.16
N ALA A 64 20.53 7.92 -7.93
CA ALA A 64 21.58 7.06 -7.40
C ALA A 64 22.65 7.84 -6.58
N ALA A 65 22.94 9.10 -6.93
CA ALA A 65 23.88 9.92 -6.19
C ALA A 65 23.33 10.33 -4.83
N GLY A 66 22.07 10.75 -4.76
CA GLY A 66 21.38 11.06 -3.50
C GLY A 66 21.26 9.84 -2.59
N GLN A 67 20.92 8.67 -3.15
CA GLN A 67 20.89 7.41 -2.40
C GLN A 67 22.27 7.03 -1.86
N ALA A 68 23.34 7.16 -2.65
CA ALA A 68 24.71 6.88 -2.20
C ALA A 68 25.12 7.76 -1.02
N LEU A 69 24.80 9.06 -1.05
CA LEU A 69 25.04 9.98 0.06
C LEU A 69 24.22 9.61 1.30
N PHE A 70 22.94 9.27 1.12
CA PHE A 70 22.05 8.85 2.19
C PHE A 70 22.59 7.63 2.96
N PHE A 71 22.93 6.57 2.22
CA PHE A 71 23.44 5.34 2.81
C PHE A 71 24.87 5.53 3.37
N GLY A 72 25.72 6.26 2.65
CA GLY A 72 27.10 6.54 3.07
C GLY A 72 27.20 7.37 4.35
N ALA A 73 26.26 8.27 4.59
CA ALA A 73 26.22 9.08 5.81
C ALA A 73 25.51 8.38 6.99
N GLY A 74 24.81 7.25 6.77
CA GLY A 74 24.13 6.49 7.81
C GLY A 74 22.99 7.24 8.51
N VAL A 75 22.40 8.24 7.89
CA VAL A 75 21.42 9.17 8.49
C VAL A 75 20.16 8.47 9.03
N ILE A 76 19.86 7.26 8.58
CA ILE A 76 18.72 6.47 9.06
C ILE A 76 18.87 6.01 10.51
N ALA A 77 20.10 6.02 11.04
CA ALA A 77 20.43 5.71 12.42
C ALA A 77 20.81 6.96 13.22
N ASP A 78 20.42 8.15 12.79
CA ASP A 78 20.74 9.40 13.48
C ASP A 78 20.25 9.36 14.93
N LYS A 79 21.08 9.88 15.83
CA LYS A 79 20.78 9.94 17.27
C LYS A 79 19.69 10.95 17.65
N ASP A 80 19.49 11.98 16.81
CA ASP A 80 18.40 12.95 16.98
C ASP A 80 17.13 12.40 16.35
N PRO A 81 16.04 12.15 17.12
CA PRO A 81 14.83 11.51 16.60
C PRO A 81 14.18 12.30 15.45
N THR A 82 14.25 13.62 15.49
CA THR A 82 13.66 14.47 14.44
C THR A 82 14.46 14.38 13.14
N THR A 83 15.78 14.26 13.24
CA THR A 83 16.67 14.03 12.09
C THR A 83 16.45 12.63 11.53
N ARG A 84 16.32 11.63 12.41
CA ARG A 84 16.00 10.25 12.03
C ARG A 84 14.64 10.16 11.31
N LEU A 85 13.63 10.88 11.80
CA LEU A 85 12.35 10.98 11.14
C LEU A 85 12.47 11.58 9.73
N ALA A 86 13.25 12.65 9.57
CA ALA A 86 13.50 13.23 8.25
C ALA A 86 14.19 12.24 7.29
N ALA A 87 15.10 11.40 7.80
CA ALA A 87 15.72 10.33 7.02
C ALA A 87 14.69 9.25 6.62
N MET A 88 13.78 8.87 7.51
CA MET A 88 12.72 7.93 7.19
C MET A 88 11.75 8.48 6.13
N VAL A 89 11.42 9.76 6.19
CA VAL A 89 10.61 10.43 5.16
C VAL A 89 11.34 10.42 3.80
N LYS A 90 12.64 10.76 3.79
CA LYS A 90 13.45 10.71 2.56
C LYS A 90 13.54 9.29 1.99
N LEU A 91 13.70 8.28 2.85
CA LEU A 91 13.73 6.88 2.42
C LEU A 91 12.44 6.46 1.69
N ALA A 92 11.29 7.03 2.05
CA ALA A 92 10.01 6.76 1.37
C ALA A 92 9.97 7.30 -0.06
N GLU A 93 10.78 8.30 -0.40
CA GLU A 93 10.88 8.87 -1.76
C GLU A 93 11.70 7.97 -2.70
N PHE A 94 12.61 7.16 -2.16
CA PHE A 94 13.48 6.29 -2.96
C PHE A 94 12.73 5.14 -3.62
N PRO A 95 13.15 4.70 -4.84
CA PRO A 95 12.65 3.49 -5.45
C PRO A 95 12.89 2.26 -4.57
N THR A 96 11.93 1.34 -4.56
CA THR A 96 12.06 0.09 -3.80
C THR A 96 13.19 -0.78 -4.35
N SER A 97 14.11 -1.21 -3.48
CA SER A 97 15.19 -2.14 -3.80
C SER A 97 15.32 -3.22 -2.71
N PRO A 98 16.05 -4.34 -2.95
CA PRO A 98 16.32 -5.35 -1.92
C PRO A 98 16.99 -4.77 -0.67
N GLU A 99 17.93 -3.83 -0.84
CA GLU A 99 18.65 -3.16 0.24
C GLU A 99 17.70 -2.32 1.08
N ILE A 100 16.83 -1.54 0.44
CA ILE A 100 15.81 -0.73 1.13
C ILE A 100 14.82 -1.63 1.87
N LYS A 101 14.38 -2.73 1.27
CA LYS A 101 13.51 -3.71 1.96
C LYS A 101 14.17 -4.27 3.22
N THR A 102 15.45 -4.62 3.15
CA THR A 102 16.21 -5.12 4.31
C THR A 102 16.31 -4.06 5.39
N LEU A 103 16.62 -2.82 5.02
CA LEU A 103 16.70 -1.70 5.96
C LEU A 103 15.36 -1.44 6.66
N VAL A 104 14.26 -1.40 5.89
CA VAL A 104 12.91 -1.15 6.44
C VAL A 104 12.48 -2.26 7.40
N ARG A 105 12.79 -3.53 7.11
CA ARG A 105 12.58 -4.63 8.08
C ARG A 105 13.37 -4.44 9.35
N GLY A 106 14.62 -3.95 9.25
CA GLY A 106 15.45 -3.62 10.42
C GLY A 106 14.84 -2.53 11.30
N LEU A 107 14.23 -1.50 10.70
CA LEU A 107 13.54 -0.44 11.45
C LEU A 107 12.35 -0.96 12.27
N ALA A 108 11.63 -1.96 11.76
CA ALA A 108 10.53 -2.59 12.49
C ALA A 108 10.99 -3.36 13.74
N ALA A 109 12.25 -3.79 13.78
CA ALA A 109 12.86 -4.50 14.91
C ALA A 109 13.70 -3.58 15.83
N ASP A 110 13.94 -2.33 15.43
CA ASP A 110 14.79 -1.37 16.18
C ASP A 110 14.04 -0.84 17.42
N ALA A 111 14.57 -1.12 18.61
CA ALA A 111 13.95 -0.73 19.87
C ALA A 111 13.79 0.80 20.01
N ALA A 112 14.74 1.60 19.50
CA ALA A 112 14.65 3.06 19.55
C ALA A 112 13.55 3.58 18.62
N VAL A 113 13.32 2.93 17.46
CA VAL A 113 12.19 3.24 16.57
C VAL A 113 10.88 2.85 17.23
N GLN A 114 10.79 1.67 17.86
CA GLN A 114 9.56 1.19 18.46
C GLN A 114 9.14 1.92 19.73
N SER A 115 10.09 2.57 20.43
CA SER A 115 9.82 3.35 21.64
C SER A 115 9.38 4.79 21.36
N ASP A 116 9.63 5.32 20.16
CA ASP A 116 9.20 6.66 19.74
C ASP A 116 7.97 6.55 18.83
N GLU A 117 6.89 7.22 19.21
CA GLU A 117 5.60 7.10 18.50
C GLU A 117 5.70 7.54 17.03
N TRP A 118 6.45 8.62 16.74
CA TRP A 118 6.60 9.13 15.38
C TRP A 118 7.46 8.24 14.49
N LEU A 119 8.59 7.77 15.02
CA LEU A 119 9.47 6.85 14.30
C LEU A 119 8.77 5.51 14.05
N LYS A 120 8.01 5.03 15.02
CA LYS A 120 7.20 3.81 14.90
C LYS A 120 6.16 3.93 13.79
N GLU A 121 5.39 5.03 13.75
CA GLU A 121 4.40 5.23 12.68
C GLU A 121 5.08 5.42 11.32
N ALA A 122 6.19 6.16 11.24
CA ALA A 122 6.98 6.28 10.03
C ALA A 122 7.50 4.91 9.53
N SER A 123 7.90 4.01 10.44
CA SER A 123 8.35 2.66 10.06
C SER A 123 7.22 1.83 9.42
N LYS A 124 5.98 1.97 9.87
CA LYS A 124 4.81 1.31 9.26
C LYS A 124 4.51 1.85 7.87
N VAL A 125 4.60 3.17 7.69
CA VAL A 125 4.44 3.81 6.37
C VAL A 125 5.50 3.30 5.40
N LEU A 126 6.77 3.22 5.84
CA LEU A 126 7.87 2.66 5.04
C LEU A 126 7.63 1.18 4.70
N ALA A 127 7.18 0.39 5.66
CA ALA A 127 6.86 -1.02 5.44
C ALA A 127 5.78 -1.18 4.36
N LYS A 128 4.75 -0.34 4.37
CA LYS A 128 3.71 -0.32 3.34
C LYS A 128 4.29 0.12 1.98
N LYS A 129 5.01 1.24 1.95
CA LYS A 129 5.60 1.78 0.72
C LYS A 129 6.53 0.78 0.03
N HIS A 130 7.37 0.09 0.79
CA HIS A 130 8.37 -0.84 0.28
C HIS A 130 7.95 -2.31 0.33
N GLN A 131 6.67 -2.58 0.62
CA GLN A 131 6.09 -3.95 0.63
C GLN A 131 6.86 -4.91 1.54
N THR A 132 7.16 -4.47 2.77
CA THR A 132 7.85 -5.28 3.79
C THR A 132 6.96 -5.57 5.00
N GLN A 133 5.67 -5.28 4.93
CA GLN A 133 4.71 -5.55 5.99
C GLN A 133 4.64 -7.05 6.28
N ILE A 134 4.58 -7.40 7.56
CA ILE A 134 4.26 -8.76 7.99
C ILE A 134 2.76 -8.83 8.15
N TYR A 135 2.14 -9.69 7.37
CA TYR A 135 0.70 -9.91 7.43
C TYR A 135 0.35 -11.15 8.24
N VAL A 136 -0.75 -11.05 8.95
CA VAL A 136 -1.46 -12.19 9.51
C VAL A 136 -2.65 -12.48 8.61
N GLU A 137 -2.75 -13.72 8.14
CA GLU A 137 -3.86 -14.17 7.31
C GLU A 137 -5.09 -14.50 8.18
N GLY A 138 -6.22 -13.97 7.79
CA GLY A 138 -7.53 -14.38 8.29
C GLY A 138 -7.96 -15.73 7.72
N PRO A 139 -9.16 -16.19 8.04
CA PRO A 139 -9.72 -17.41 7.46
C PRO A 139 -9.86 -17.28 5.94
N ASN A 140 -9.76 -18.42 5.25
CA ASN A 140 -10.04 -18.49 3.82
C ASN A 140 -11.53 -18.20 3.54
N LEU A 141 -11.81 -17.24 2.69
CA LEU A 141 -13.16 -16.79 2.37
C LEU A 141 -13.81 -17.60 1.22
N LEU A 142 -13.02 -18.33 0.46
CA LEU A 142 -13.54 -19.10 -0.68
C LEU A 142 -14.29 -20.35 -0.22
N PRO A 143 -15.41 -20.67 -0.87
CA PRO A 143 -16.10 -21.93 -0.60
C PRO A 143 -15.26 -23.09 -1.11
N ASN A 144 -15.18 -24.18 -0.31
CA ASN A 144 -14.61 -25.45 -0.74
C ASN A 144 -13.25 -25.28 -1.48
N PRO A 145 -12.23 -24.70 -0.84
CA PRO A 145 -11.00 -24.25 -1.50
C PRO A 145 -10.09 -25.35 -2.02
N GLY A 146 -10.20 -26.56 -1.47
CA GLY A 146 -9.50 -27.77 -1.94
C GLY A 146 -10.40 -28.69 -2.75
N PHE A 147 -11.60 -28.24 -3.18
CA PHE A 147 -12.53 -28.95 -4.06
C PHE A 147 -13.04 -30.30 -3.52
N GLU A 148 -12.97 -30.54 -2.22
CA GLU A 148 -13.27 -31.82 -1.59
C GLU A 148 -14.78 -32.14 -1.53
N GLU A 149 -15.65 -31.12 -1.59
CA GLU A 149 -17.10 -31.27 -1.57
C GLU A 149 -17.68 -31.13 -2.96
N LEU A 150 -18.53 -32.09 -3.38
CA LEU A 150 -19.12 -32.11 -4.71
C LEU A 150 -20.65 -31.93 -4.66
N ALA A 151 -21.16 -31.14 -5.61
CA ALA A 151 -22.57 -31.10 -5.99
C ALA A 151 -22.71 -31.71 -7.40
N GLY A 152 -23.06 -32.98 -7.43
CA GLY A 152 -22.99 -33.78 -8.66
C GLY A 152 -21.54 -34.00 -9.09
N ALA A 153 -21.17 -33.53 -10.29
CA ALA A 153 -19.83 -33.71 -10.85
C ALA A 153 -18.89 -32.53 -10.61
N LEU A 154 -19.37 -31.42 -10.03
CA LEU A 154 -18.60 -30.19 -9.85
C LEU A 154 -18.45 -29.83 -8.36
N PRO A 155 -17.37 -29.14 -7.98
CA PRO A 155 -17.16 -28.66 -6.63
C PRO A 155 -18.23 -27.68 -6.18
N VAL A 156 -18.70 -27.81 -4.93
CA VAL A 156 -19.64 -26.90 -4.33
C VAL A 156 -19.11 -25.47 -4.33
N GLY A 157 -19.95 -24.50 -4.74
CA GLY A 157 -19.63 -23.07 -4.74
C GLY A 157 -18.83 -22.58 -5.94
N TRP A 158 -18.47 -23.46 -6.87
CA TRP A 158 -17.69 -23.13 -8.06
C TRP A 158 -18.50 -23.34 -9.34
N GLN A 159 -18.28 -22.47 -10.33
CA GLN A 159 -19.00 -22.47 -11.61
C GLN A 159 -18.06 -22.21 -12.78
N ARG A 160 -18.46 -22.71 -13.96
CA ARG A 160 -17.73 -22.45 -15.21
C ARG A 160 -18.14 -21.11 -15.80
N ARG A 161 -17.17 -20.42 -16.43
CA ARG A 161 -17.37 -19.22 -17.25
C ARG A 161 -16.54 -19.34 -18.53
N ASP A 162 -17.17 -19.00 -19.66
CA ASP A 162 -16.52 -18.91 -20.96
C ASP A 162 -16.48 -17.45 -21.43
N TYR A 163 -15.36 -17.05 -22.00
CA TYR A 163 -15.19 -15.70 -22.56
C TYR A 163 -15.36 -15.76 -24.08
N GLY A 164 -16.57 -15.36 -24.55
CA GLY A 164 -16.96 -15.43 -25.95
C GLY A 164 -17.51 -16.79 -26.38
N ASN A 165 -17.95 -16.85 -27.64
CA ASN A 165 -18.69 -18.00 -28.23
C ASN A 165 -17.84 -18.86 -29.17
N SER A 166 -16.51 -18.87 -29.04
CA SER A 166 -15.65 -19.69 -29.90
C SER A 166 -15.96 -21.19 -29.75
N PRO A 167 -15.77 -22.00 -30.81
CA PRO A 167 -15.89 -23.45 -30.70
C PRO A 167 -14.96 -24.03 -29.63
N ALA A 168 -13.74 -23.47 -29.49
CA ALA A 168 -12.77 -23.89 -28.49
C ALA A 168 -13.28 -23.68 -27.05
N ASN A 169 -13.91 -22.54 -26.77
CA ASN A 169 -14.51 -22.26 -25.45
C ASN A 169 -15.66 -23.24 -25.16
N LYS A 170 -16.53 -23.47 -26.14
CA LYS A 170 -17.65 -24.42 -25.99
C LYS A 170 -17.18 -25.85 -25.75
N ALA A 171 -16.06 -26.25 -26.34
CA ALA A 171 -15.46 -27.58 -26.20
C ALA A 171 -14.61 -27.72 -24.93
N ALA A 172 -14.26 -26.62 -24.24
CA ALA A 172 -13.51 -26.65 -23.01
C ALA A 172 -14.26 -27.45 -21.93
N LYS A 173 -13.51 -28.16 -21.08
CA LYS A 173 -14.10 -28.96 -20.00
C LYS A 173 -13.45 -28.56 -18.67
N TRP A 174 -14.27 -28.57 -17.63
CA TRP A 174 -13.83 -28.48 -16.26
C TRP A 174 -14.33 -29.70 -15.51
N ASP A 175 -13.45 -30.43 -14.89
CA ASP A 175 -13.75 -31.63 -14.13
C ASP A 175 -12.92 -31.73 -12.85
N VAL A 176 -13.28 -32.68 -12.00
CA VAL A 176 -12.55 -33.02 -10.78
C VAL A 176 -11.68 -34.23 -11.03
N VAL A 177 -10.43 -34.16 -10.60
CA VAL A 177 -9.49 -35.28 -10.66
C VAL A 177 -9.20 -35.81 -9.26
N THR A 178 -8.94 -37.13 -9.18
CA THR A 178 -8.61 -37.86 -7.94
C THR A 178 -7.31 -38.65 -8.05
N ASP A 179 -6.63 -38.53 -9.18
CA ASP A 179 -5.29 -39.13 -9.35
C ASP A 179 -4.29 -38.40 -8.44
N ALA A 180 -3.68 -39.10 -7.50
CA ALA A 180 -2.72 -38.56 -6.55
C ALA A 180 -1.57 -37.78 -7.19
N ALA A 181 -1.17 -38.13 -8.44
CA ALA A 181 -0.17 -37.37 -9.17
C ALA A 181 -0.67 -35.98 -9.66
N MET A 182 -1.98 -35.77 -9.68
CA MET A 182 -2.66 -34.59 -10.18
C MET A 182 -3.45 -33.85 -9.07
N VAL A 183 -3.23 -34.19 -7.82
CA VAL A 183 -3.78 -33.56 -6.61
C VAL A 183 -2.61 -33.00 -5.82
N HIS A 184 -2.70 -31.76 -5.35
CA HIS A 184 -1.65 -31.15 -4.54
C HIS A 184 -1.85 -31.52 -3.06
N SER A 185 -3.07 -31.41 -2.55
CA SER A 185 -3.40 -31.85 -1.18
C SER A 185 -4.80 -32.50 -1.14
N GLY A 186 -5.11 -33.18 -0.04
CA GLY A 186 -6.41 -33.81 0.10
C GLY A 186 -6.61 -35.00 -0.84
N LYS A 187 -7.79 -35.03 -1.52
CA LYS A 187 -8.20 -36.14 -2.40
C LYS A 187 -8.60 -35.69 -3.79
N ARG A 188 -8.74 -34.40 -4.02
CA ARG A 188 -9.30 -33.84 -5.25
C ARG A 188 -8.58 -32.57 -5.68
N ALA A 189 -8.55 -32.34 -6.98
CA ALA A 189 -8.18 -31.08 -7.59
C ALA A 189 -9.11 -30.78 -8.75
N VAL A 190 -9.22 -29.52 -9.18
CA VAL A 190 -9.97 -29.14 -10.38
C VAL A 190 -9.05 -29.10 -11.59
N ARG A 191 -9.51 -29.67 -12.71
CA ARG A 191 -8.81 -29.61 -13.98
C ARG A 191 -9.62 -28.86 -15.03
N GLY A 192 -8.98 -27.89 -15.71
CA GLY A 192 -9.44 -27.26 -16.93
C GLY A 192 -8.76 -27.86 -18.16
N ILE A 193 -9.53 -28.22 -19.18
CA ILE A 193 -9.05 -28.86 -20.41
C ILE A 193 -9.49 -28.07 -21.63
N THR A 194 -8.53 -27.66 -22.46
CA THR A 194 -8.81 -27.16 -23.82
C THR A 194 -7.92 -27.85 -24.82
N ARG A 195 -8.44 -28.22 -25.98
CA ARG A 195 -7.69 -28.87 -27.06
C ARG A 195 -7.27 -27.92 -28.17
N ASP A 196 -8.05 -26.84 -28.33
CA ASP A 196 -7.75 -25.69 -29.18
C ASP A 196 -7.64 -24.42 -28.31
N PRO A 197 -6.93 -23.38 -28.77
CA PRO A 197 -6.80 -22.15 -27.99
C PRO A 197 -8.16 -21.57 -27.58
N GLY A 198 -8.47 -21.61 -26.30
CA GLY A 198 -9.72 -21.12 -25.70
C GLY A 198 -9.47 -20.10 -24.61
N ASP A 199 -10.55 -19.48 -24.12
CA ASP A 199 -10.55 -18.55 -23.00
C ASP A 199 -11.72 -18.91 -22.08
N THR A 200 -11.42 -19.55 -20.97
CA THR A 200 -12.40 -20.07 -20.02
C THR A 200 -11.86 -19.98 -18.59
N SER A 201 -12.76 -19.99 -17.63
CA SER A 201 -12.40 -20.03 -16.22
C SER A 201 -13.36 -20.90 -15.42
N PHE A 202 -12.91 -21.30 -14.25
CA PHE A 202 -13.73 -21.84 -13.19
C PHE A 202 -13.70 -20.85 -12.03
N PHE A 203 -14.85 -20.41 -11.51
CA PHE A 203 -14.90 -19.26 -10.63
C PHE A 203 -15.82 -19.45 -9.42
N ALA A 204 -15.51 -18.72 -8.35
CA ALA A 204 -16.37 -18.53 -7.20
C ALA A 204 -16.59 -17.04 -6.93
N GLU A 205 -17.78 -16.68 -6.49
CA GLU A 205 -18.06 -15.33 -5.99
C GLU A 205 -18.00 -15.32 -4.47
N VAL A 206 -17.46 -14.24 -3.93
CA VAL A 206 -17.24 -14.10 -2.50
C VAL A 206 -17.50 -12.66 -2.05
N ALA A 207 -18.11 -12.49 -0.88
CA ALA A 207 -18.21 -11.21 -0.20
C ALA A 207 -16.84 -10.81 0.37
N ILE A 208 -16.48 -9.56 0.19
CA ILE A 208 -15.24 -8.96 0.73
C ILE A 208 -15.57 -7.65 1.42
N LYS A 209 -14.69 -7.18 2.29
CA LYS A 209 -14.80 -5.87 2.94
C LYS A 209 -14.16 -4.80 2.06
N PRO A 210 -14.70 -3.57 2.00
CA PRO A 210 -14.04 -2.47 1.32
C PRO A 210 -12.74 -2.06 2.06
N ASP A 211 -11.85 -1.39 1.32
CA ASP A 211 -10.58 -0.82 1.81
C ASP A 211 -9.71 -1.82 2.58
N THR A 212 -9.76 -3.09 2.20
CA THR A 212 -9.12 -4.20 2.90
C THR A 212 -8.10 -4.89 2.00
N GLU A 213 -6.92 -5.20 2.55
CA GLU A 213 -5.90 -5.99 1.86
C GLU A 213 -6.27 -7.47 1.85
N TYR A 214 -6.08 -8.11 0.71
CA TYR A 214 -6.32 -9.54 0.54
C TYR A 214 -5.12 -10.21 -0.13
N ARG A 215 -4.83 -11.47 0.29
CA ARG A 215 -3.97 -12.37 -0.47
C ARG A 215 -4.82 -13.38 -1.20
N LEU A 216 -4.61 -13.47 -2.51
CA LEU A 216 -5.15 -14.51 -3.36
C LEU A 216 -4.00 -15.43 -3.77
N SER A 217 -4.11 -16.74 -3.51
CA SER A 217 -3.13 -17.73 -3.93
C SER A 217 -3.79 -19.04 -4.34
N ALA A 218 -3.06 -19.86 -5.10
CA ALA A 218 -3.38 -21.25 -5.35
C ALA A 218 -2.14 -22.02 -5.82
N TRP A 219 -2.22 -23.33 -5.76
CA TRP A 219 -1.30 -24.20 -6.45
C TRP A 219 -1.80 -24.49 -7.86
N ILE A 220 -0.89 -24.40 -8.83
CA ILE A 220 -1.15 -24.65 -10.26
C ILE A 220 -0.16 -25.70 -10.78
N LYS A 221 -0.68 -26.67 -11.54
CA LYS A 221 0.09 -27.61 -12.33
C LYS A 221 -0.42 -27.60 -13.77
N THR A 222 0.45 -27.75 -14.76
CA THR A 222 0.05 -27.73 -16.16
C THR A 222 0.69 -28.90 -16.93
N LYS A 223 -0.04 -29.38 -17.95
CA LYS A 223 0.42 -30.50 -18.80
C LYS A 223 0.02 -30.27 -20.25
N ALA A 224 0.97 -30.44 -21.16
CA ALA A 224 0.81 -30.18 -22.59
C ALA A 224 0.27 -28.77 -22.85
N PHE A 225 0.67 -27.80 -22.01
CA PHE A 225 0.09 -26.47 -21.92
C PHE A 225 0.89 -25.42 -22.68
N ARG A 226 0.16 -24.56 -23.37
CA ARG A 226 0.66 -23.32 -23.99
C ARG A 226 -0.41 -22.26 -23.87
N GLY A 227 -0.10 -21.17 -23.17
CA GLY A 227 -1.08 -20.09 -22.97
C GLY A 227 -0.82 -19.28 -21.73
N LYS A 228 -1.88 -19.00 -20.99
CA LYS A 228 -1.88 -18.24 -19.74
C LYS A 228 -2.73 -18.98 -18.72
N ALA A 229 -2.11 -19.45 -17.64
CA ALA A 229 -2.75 -19.99 -16.46
C ALA A 229 -2.42 -19.09 -15.26
N SER A 230 -3.44 -18.63 -14.57
CA SER A 230 -3.31 -17.72 -13.40
C SER A 230 -4.58 -17.75 -12.57
N LEU A 231 -4.54 -17.07 -11.41
CA LEU A 231 -5.76 -16.64 -10.73
C LEU A 231 -5.94 -15.15 -10.95
N ASN A 232 -7.19 -14.73 -11.04
CA ASN A 232 -7.50 -13.30 -10.99
C ASN A 232 -8.78 -12.99 -10.20
N ASP A 233 -8.84 -11.78 -9.68
CA ASP A 233 -10.08 -11.14 -9.28
C ASP A 233 -10.68 -10.47 -10.53
N HIS A 234 -11.68 -11.10 -11.13
CA HIS A 234 -12.29 -10.62 -12.37
C HIS A 234 -12.84 -9.20 -12.26
N ILE A 235 -13.39 -8.84 -11.10
CA ILE A 235 -13.98 -7.52 -10.85
C ILE A 235 -12.89 -6.48 -10.60
N GLY A 236 -11.92 -6.78 -9.73
CA GLY A 236 -10.88 -5.85 -9.29
C GLY A 236 -9.60 -5.85 -10.14
N ARG A 237 -9.50 -6.77 -11.10
CA ARG A 237 -8.36 -6.90 -12.03
C ARG A 237 -7.02 -7.27 -11.40
N ALA A 238 -6.99 -7.62 -10.12
CA ALA A 238 -5.79 -8.22 -9.52
C ALA A 238 -5.54 -9.61 -10.13
N GLU A 239 -4.28 -9.91 -10.42
CA GLU A 239 -3.90 -11.17 -11.06
C GLU A 239 -2.56 -11.66 -10.51
N THR A 240 -2.44 -12.97 -10.30
CA THR A 240 -1.20 -13.64 -9.89
C THR A 240 -0.19 -13.66 -11.03
N SER A 241 1.04 -14.11 -10.72
CA SER A 241 2.00 -14.49 -11.76
C SER A 241 1.39 -15.54 -12.71
N THR A 242 1.80 -15.48 -13.98
CA THR A 242 1.24 -16.29 -15.06
C THR A 242 2.14 -17.48 -15.38
N ILE A 243 1.55 -18.68 -15.45
CA ILE A 243 2.19 -19.88 -15.99
C ILE A 243 1.88 -19.97 -17.49
N THR A 244 2.90 -20.15 -18.33
CA THR A 244 2.75 -20.13 -19.81
C THR A 244 3.07 -21.46 -20.49
N ARG A 245 3.65 -22.42 -19.77
CA ARG A 245 4.08 -23.73 -20.27
C ARG A 245 3.96 -24.78 -19.17
N ASP A 246 4.30 -26.02 -19.50
CA ASP A 246 4.25 -27.13 -18.56
C ASP A 246 5.08 -26.86 -17.30
N THR A 247 4.47 -27.14 -16.15
CA THR A 247 5.11 -27.07 -14.83
C THR A 247 4.52 -28.13 -13.91
N ASP A 248 5.31 -28.55 -12.94
CA ASP A 248 4.78 -29.24 -11.77
C ASP A 248 4.08 -28.25 -10.83
N TRP A 249 3.55 -28.70 -9.71
CA TRP A 249 2.87 -27.87 -8.75
C TRP A 249 3.73 -26.66 -8.33
N VAL A 250 3.20 -25.47 -8.55
CA VAL A 250 3.81 -24.20 -8.16
C VAL A 250 2.76 -23.31 -7.53
N GLU A 251 3.09 -22.70 -6.42
CA GLU A 251 2.22 -21.70 -5.80
C GLU A 251 2.35 -20.37 -6.55
N VAL A 252 1.21 -19.78 -6.85
CA VAL A 252 1.10 -18.41 -7.39
C VAL A 252 0.29 -17.55 -6.43
N GLU A 253 0.70 -16.30 -6.25
CA GLU A 253 0.01 -15.38 -5.34
C GLU A 253 -0.03 -13.95 -5.86
N VAL A 254 -0.99 -13.16 -5.33
CA VAL A 254 -1.05 -11.71 -5.44
C VAL A 254 -1.68 -11.11 -4.18
N VAL A 255 -1.13 -9.98 -3.74
CA VAL A 255 -1.74 -9.15 -2.69
C VAL A 255 -2.37 -7.94 -3.37
N PHE A 256 -3.61 -7.62 -2.99
CA PHE A 256 -4.35 -6.50 -3.55
C PHE A 256 -5.26 -5.84 -2.50
N ASN A 257 -5.54 -4.56 -2.70
CA ASN A 257 -6.55 -3.86 -1.92
C ASN A 257 -7.92 -3.95 -2.61
N SER A 258 -8.96 -4.20 -1.84
CA SER A 258 -10.33 -4.30 -2.35
C SER A 258 -10.90 -2.97 -2.87
N GLY A 259 -10.33 -1.83 -2.46
CA GLY A 259 -10.91 -0.51 -2.71
C GLY A 259 -12.32 -0.43 -2.12
N LYS A 260 -13.26 0.13 -2.85
CA LYS A 260 -14.67 0.28 -2.40
C LYS A 260 -15.54 -0.96 -2.61
N ARG A 261 -14.96 -2.06 -3.07
CA ARG A 261 -15.71 -3.26 -3.44
C ARG A 261 -16.15 -4.05 -2.21
N THR A 262 -17.36 -4.61 -2.31
CA THR A 262 -17.95 -5.49 -1.29
C THR A 262 -18.08 -6.94 -1.77
N ARG A 263 -17.66 -7.19 -3.03
CA ARG A 263 -17.63 -8.54 -3.61
C ARG A 263 -16.45 -8.69 -4.56
N SER A 264 -16.01 -9.91 -4.74
CA SER A 264 -15.00 -10.34 -5.70
C SER A 264 -15.45 -11.58 -6.45
N SER A 265 -14.92 -11.79 -7.65
CA SER A 265 -15.16 -12.99 -8.46
C SER A 265 -13.79 -13.57 -8.77
N ILE A 266 -13.42 -14.64 -8.06
CA ILE A 266 -12.13 -15.29 -8.19
C ILE A 266 -12.20 -16.34 -9.28
N ASN A 267 -11.37 -16.17 -10.32
CA ASN A 267 -11.26 -17.09 -11.44
C ASN A 267 -9.96 -17.90 -11.38
N LEU A 268 -10.10 -19.19 -11.65
CA LEU A 268 -9.04 -20.07 -12.08
C LEU A 268 -9.00 -19.94 -13.61
N LEU A 269 -8.06 -19.17 -14.13
CA LEU A 269 -8.07 -18.74 -15.53
C LEU A 269 -7.27 -19.71 -16.42
N HIS A 270 -7.93 -20.13 -17.52
CA HIS A 270 -7.34 -20.95 -18.57
C HIS A 270 -7.49 -20.25 -19.93
N VAL A 271 -6.42 -19.59 -20.37
CA VAL A 271 -6.35 -19.02 -21.73
C VAL A 271 -5.29 -19.79 -22.52
N GLY A 272 -5.68 -20.40 -23.64
CA GLY A 272 -4.78 -21.21 -24.46
C GLY A 272 -5.22 -22.66 -24.63
N LYS A 273 -4.30 -23.58 -24.73
CA LYS A 273 -4.58 -25.01 -24.88
C LYS A 273 -3.75 -25.89 -23.96
N GLY A 274 -4.30 -27.04 -23.58
CA GLY A 274 -3.66 -28.03 -22.69
C GLY A 274 -4.52 -28.30 -21.46
N ASP A 275 -3.91 -28.95 -20.49
CA ASP A 275 -4.53 -29.28 -19.21
C ASP A 275 -3.92 -28.39 -18.11
N ILE A 276 -4.79 -27.79 -17.30
CA ILE A 276 -4.39 -27.02 -16.11
C ILE A 276 -5.06 -27.64 -14.90
N TYR A 277 -4.33 -27.76 -13.82
CA TYR A 277 -4.83 -28.25 -12.53
C TYR A 277 -4.68 -27.15 -11.50
N PHE A 278 -5.72 -26.98 -10.66
CA PHE A 278 -5.75 -26.05 -9.55
C PHE A 278 -6.12 -26.77 -8.27
N ASP A 279 -5.45 -26.38 -7.18
CA ASP A 279 -5.74 -26.88 -5.85
C ASP A 279 -5.38 -25.85 -4.78
N ASP A 280 -5.89 -26.03 -3.56
CA ASP A 280 -5.61 -25.21 -2.38
C ASP A 280 -5.76 -23.71 -2.65
N VAL A 281 -6.88 -23.33 -3.24
CA VAL A 281 -7.17 -21.92 -3.56
C VAL A 281 -7.48 -21.13 -2.28
N LYS A 282 -6.84 -20.00 -2.09
CA LYS A 282 -7.02 -19.17 -0.90
C LYS A 282 -7.34 -17.72 -1.28
N LEU A 283 -8.31 -17.15 -0.59
CA LEU A 283 -8.52 -15.71 -0.50
C LEU A 283 -8.63 -15.35 0.97
N CYS A 284 -7.60 -14.75 1.53
CA CYS A 284 -7.54 -14.41 2.95
C CYS A 284 -7.45 -12.89 3.13
N GLU A 285 -8.23 -12.37 4.07
CA GLU A 285 -8.04 -11.01 4.56
C GLU A 285 -6.67 -10.90 5.23
N LEU A 286 -5.94 -9.84 4.93
CA LEU A 286 -4.65 -9.55 5.53
C LEU A 286 -4.77 -8.45 6.57
N THR A 287 -4.28 -8.72 7.77
CA THR A 287 -4.05 -7.71 8.81
C THR A 287 -2.57 -7.55 9.04
N VAL A 288 -2.12 -6.31 9.24
CA VAL A 288 -0.71 -6.07 9.57
C VAL A 288 -0.43 -6.59 10.97
N ALA A 289 0.64 -7.36 11.13
CA ALA A 289 1.02 -7.91 12.43
C ALA A 289 1.21 -6.77 13.46
N GLY A 290 0.57 -6.92 14.62
CA GLY A 290 0.60 -5.91 15.68
C GLY A 290 -0.42 -4.76 15.53
N GLU A 291 -1.23 -4.74 14.48
CA GLU A 291 -2.40 -3.87 14.38
C GLU A 291 -3.66 -4.63 14.82
N ALA A 292 -4.48 -3.98 15.64
CA ALA A 292 -5.78 -4.55 15.99
C ALA A 292 -6.69 -4.58 14.75
N PRO A 293 -7.52 -5.62 14.56
CA PRO A 293 -8.50 -5.65 13.49
C PRO A 293 -9.41 -4.43 13.54
N VAL A 294 -9.69 -3.81 12.39
CA VAL A 294 -10.63 -2.70 12.31
C VAL A 294 -12.02 -3.22 12.61
N THR A 295 -12.61 -2.69 13.67
CA THR A 295 -14.01 -2.94 14.02
C THR A 295 -14.90 -1.86 13.42
N GLU A 296 -16.23 -2.01 13.54
CA GLU A 296 -17.16 -0.94 13.18
C GLU A 296 -16.80 0.35 13.92
N GLY A 297 -16.79 1.48 13.19
CA GLY A 297 -16.40 2.78 13.75
C GLY A 297 -17.37 3.26 14.83
N LEU A 298 -16.85 3.76 15.95
CA LEU A 298 -17.61 4.34 17.03
C LEU A 298 -17.59 5.86 16.99
N ALA A 299 -18.75 6.48 16.74
CA ALA A 299 -18.88 7.93 16.61
C ALA A 299 -18.34 8.71 17.83
N ALA A 300 -18.51 8.19 19.04
CA ALA A 300 -17.99 8.82 20.26
C ALA A 300 -16.45 8.92 20.26
N ARG A 301 -15.75 7.86 19.83
CA ARG A 301 -14.28 7.91 19.67
C ARG A 301 -13.88 8.82 18.51
N GLY A 302 -14.64 8.80 17.43
CA GLY A 302 -14.44 9.70 16.31
C GLY A 302 -14.56 11.17 16.67
N GLU A 303 -15.48 11.52 17.58
CA GLU A 303 -15.61 12.86 18.12
C GLU A 303 -14.38 13.27 18.93
N GLU A 304 -13.83 12.38 19.76
CA GLU A 304 -12.57 12.65 20.46
C GLU A 304 -11.39 12.85 19.51
N ILE A 305 -11.29 12.05 18.45
CA ILE A 305 -10.27 12.21 17.41
C ILE A 305 -10.40 13.59 16.77
N TYR A 306 -11.60 13.99 16.38
CA TYR A 306 -11.84 15.30 15.79
C TYR A 306 -11.35 16.45 16.67
N TRP A 307 -11.63 16.41 17.97
CA TRP A 307 -11.32 17.49 18.91
C TRP A 307 -9.90 17.45 19.48
N LYS A 308 -9.32 16.27 19.65
CA LYS A 308 -8.15 16.09 20.52
C LYS A 308 -6.95 15.41 19.85
N HIS A 309 -7.11 14.84 18.63
CA HIS A 309 -6.00 14.10 18.01
C HIS A 309 -4.84 15.07 17.72
N PRO A 310 -3.61 14.80 18.25
CA PRO A 310 -2.52 15.77 18.26
C PRO A 310 -1.99 16.12 16.85
N VAL A 311 -2.17 15.21 15.89
CA VAL A 311 -1.64 15.36 14.53
C VAL A 311 -2.71 15.66 13.51
N ALA A 312 -3.82 14.92 13.52
CA ALA A 312 -4.93 15.15 12.59
C ALA A 312 -5.53 16.53 12.82
N ALA A 313 -5.60 16.98 14.09
CA ALA A 313 -5.94 18.34 14.49
C ALA A 313 -7.09 18.98 13.70
N CYS A 314 -8.14 18.21 13.40
CA CYS A 314 -9.24 18.58 12.49
C CYS A 314 -9.87 19.93 12.84
N VAL A 315 -10.00 20.21 14.15
CA VAL A 315 -10.55 21.46 14.71
C VAL A 315 -9.75 22.71 14.33
N ASN A 316 -8.48 22.56 13.96
CA ASN A 316 -7.64 23.69 13.55
C ASN A 316 -8.01 24.23 12.16
N CYS A 317 -8.70 23.41 11.35
CA CYS A 317 -9.12 23.81 10.01
C CYS A 317 -10.65 23.80 9.85
N HIS A 318 -11.36 22.92 10.55
CA HIS A 318 -12.81 22.75 10.38
C HIS A 318 -13.61 23.18 11.60
N MET A 319 -14.84 23.61 11.34
CA MET A 319 -15.80 24.02 12.36
C MET A 319 -16.93 23.00 12.49
N VAL A 320 -17.31 22.67 13.74
CA VAL A 320 -18.49 21.89 14.09
C VAL A 320 -19.22 22.60 15.23
N LYS A 321 -20.52 22.85 15.08
CA LYS A 321 -21.39 23.52 16.06
C LYS A 321 -20.81 24.86 16.55
N GLY A 322 -20.27 25.64 15.62
CA GLY A 322 -19.68 26.93 15.88
C GLY A 322 -18.34 26.93 16.63
N LYS A 323 -17.73 25.76 16.84
CA LYS A 323 -16.40 25.58 17.46
C LYS A 323 -15.39 25.10 16.45
N GLY A 324 -14.15 25.59 16.53
CA GLY A 324 -13.06 25.27 15.62
C GLY A 324 -12.69 26.43 14.71
N SER A 325 -12.08 26.16 13.57
CA SER A 325 -11.61 27.16 12.63
C SER A 325 -12.40 27.11 11.31
N ALA A 326 -12.49 28.26 10.63
CA ALA A 326 -13.14 28.41 9.32
C ALA A 326 -12.14 28.41 8.15
N ILE A 327 -10.96 27.85 8.31
CA ILE A 327 -9.97 27.71 7.24
C ILE A 327 -10.47 26.72 6.17
N GLY A 328 -11.01 25.59 6.62
CA GLY A 328 -11.68 24.59 5.78
C GLY A 328 -13.19 24.71 5.83
N PRO A 329 -13.92 23.90 5.04
CA PRO A 329 -15.38 23.88 5.06
C PRO A 329 -15.92 23.53 6.44
N ALA A 330 -16.99 24.23 6.86
CA ALA A 330 -17.75 23.85 8.05
C ALA A 330 -18.38 22.45 7.85
N LEU A 331 -18.33 21.62 8.89
CA LEU A 331 -18.79 20.24 8.83
C LEU A 331 -20.22 20.06 9.35
N ASP A 332 -20.86 21.11 9.85
CA ASP A 332 -22.29 21.08 10.21
C ASP A 332 -23.14 20.67 9.00
N GLY A 333 -24.06 19.76 9.18
CA GLY A 333 -24.90 19.24 8.10
C GLY A 333 -24.16 18.34 7.09
N LEU A 334 -22.94 17.89 7.38
CA LEU A 334 -22.13 17.08 6.44
C LEU A 334 -22.86 15.80 6.04
N ALA A 335 -23.46 15.10 7.00
CA ALA A 335 -24.15 13.82 6.75
C ALA A 335 -25.42 13.96 5.87
N THR A 336 -25.96 15.18 5.72
CA THR A 336 -27.11 15.43 4.85
C THR A 336 -26.72 15.84 3.44
N ARG A 337 -25.53 16.42 3.23
CA ARG A 337 -25.06 16.94 1.94
C ARG A 337 -23.96 16.09 1.29
N ALA A 338 -23.41 15.09 1.99
CA ALA A 338 -22.33 14.26 1.52
C ALA A 338 -22.62 12.77 1.74
N THR A 339 -22.23 11.94 0.78
CA THR A 339 -22.32 10.48 0.93
C THR A 339 -21.18 9.96 1.79
N ALA A 340 -21.35 8.77 2.39
CA ALA A 340 -20.27 8.08 3.13
C ALA A 340 -19.01 7.87 2.28
N ALA A 341 -19.19 7.64 0.96
CA ALA A 341 -18.09 7.51 0.01
C ALA A 341 -17.33 8.83 -0.17
N TYR A 342 -18.05 9.96 -0.30
CA TYR A 342 -17.44 11.28 -0.41
C TYR A 342 -16.64 11.65 0.86
N ILE A 343 -17.22 11.36 2.05
CA ILE A 343 -16.52 11.58 3.33
C ILE A 343 -15.23 10.76 3.38
N HIS A 344 -15.29 9.49 2.98
CA HIS A 344 -14.11 8.63 2.92
C HIS A 344 -13.05 9.20 1.96
N ASP A 345 -13.45 9.50 0.71
CA ASP A 345 -12.53 10.02 -0.31
C ASP A 345 -11.88 11.34 0.14
N SER A 346 -12.66 12.25 0.76
CA SER A 346 -12.13 13.50 1.30
C SER A 346 -11.09 13.29 2.40
N LEU A 347 -11.19 12.22 3.19
CA LEU A 347 -10.22 11.89 4.23
C LEU A 347 -8.96 11.24 3.67
N VAL A 348 -9.06 10.33 2.69
CA VAL A 348 -7.91 9.53 2.23
C VAL A 348 -7.28 10.06 0.95
N GLU A 349 -8.05 10.72 0.09
CA GLU A 349 -7.64 11.30 -1.20
C GLU A 349 -8.17 12.75 -1.34
N PRO A 350 -7.77 13.69 -0.48
CA PRO A 350 -8.39 15.02 -0.39
C PRO A 350 -8.30 15.86 -1.68
N ASN A 351 -7.43 15.47 -2.60
CA ASN A 351 -7.30 16.10 -3.91
C ASN A 351 -8.24 15.52 -4.98
N LYS A 352 -8.96 14.42 -4.68
CA LYS A 352 -9.83 13.76 -5.66
C LYS A 352 -11.04 14.61 -6.04
N VAL A 353 -11.64 15.28 -5.06
CA VAL A 353 -12.73 16.23 -5.25
C VAL A 353 -12.59 17.33 -4.21
N LEU A 354 -12.28 18.53 -4.65
CA LEU A 354 -12.24 19.70 -3.75
C LEU A 354 -13.65 20.07 -3.28
N ALA A 355 -13.76 20.53 -2.04
CA ALA A 355 -15.04 20.96 -1.49
C ALA A 355 -15.57 22.20 -2.24
N LYS A 356 -16.89 22.27 -2.40
CA LYS A 356 -17.56 23.42 -3.04
C LYS A 356 -17.16 24.73 -2.36
N GLY A 357 -16.70 25.69 -3.17
CA GLY A 357 -16.19 26.98 -2.72
C GLY A 357 -14.69 27.01 -2.41
N TYR A 358 -13.99 25.89 -2.62
CA TYR A 358 -12.52 25.75 -2.43
C TYR A 358 -11.80 25.31 -3.73
N GLU A 359 -12.52 25.23 -4.84
CA GLU A 359 -11.99 24.76 -6.14
C GLU A 359 -10.84 25.64 -6.66
N GLN A 360 -10.85 26.93 -6.33
CA GLN A 360 -9.82 27.90 -6.72
C GLN A 360 -8.44 27.58 -6.11
N LEU A 361 -8.37 26.76 -5.08
CA LEU A 361 -7.09 26.36 -4.49
C LEU A 361 -6.30 25.39 -5.38
N GLY A 362 -6.97 24.69 -6.30
CA GLY A 362 -6.36 23.71 -7.19
C GLY A 362 -5.88 22.44 -6.49
N VAL A 363 -5.37 22.57 -5.27
CA VAL A 363 -4.87 21.47 -4.41
C VAL A 363 -5.44 21.63 -3.01
N SER A 364 -5.87 20.54 -2.40
CA SER A 364 -6.36 20.55 -1.01
C SER A 364 -5.21 20.77 -0.03
N PRO A 365 -5.31 21.76 0.88
CA PRO A 365 -4.35 21.89 1.99
C PRO A 365 -4.55 20.83 3.08
N MET A 366 -5.67 20.08 3.05
CA MET A 366 -5.93 18.98 3.98
C MET A 366 -5.01 17.80 3.64
N PRO A 367 -4.21 17.30 4.59
CA PRO A 367 -3.40 16.12 4.35
C PRO A 367 -4.26 14.85 4.26
N PRO A 368 -3.79 13.81 3.53
CA PRO A 368 -4.46 12.52 3.52
C PRO A 368 -4.50 11.90 4.94
N MET A 369 -5.67 11.82 5.55
CA MET A 369 -5.83 11.32 6.92
C MET A 369 -5.52 9.83 7.05
N GLY A 370 -5.61 9.06 5.97
CA GLY A 370 -5.16 7.66 5.94
C GLY A 370 -3.66 7.46 6.20
N LEU A 371 -2.84 8.53 6.10
CA LEU A 371 -1.41 8.51 6.46
C LEU A 371 -1.16 8.94 7.92
N ILE A 372 -2.15 9.53 8.58
CA ILE A 372 -2.03 10.15 9.90
C ILE A 372 -2.76 9.31 10.95
N LEU A 373 -3.97 8.85 10.63
CA LEU A 373 -4.84 8.08 11.52
C LEU A 373 -4.60 6.59 11.34
N LYS A 374 -4.63 5.86 12.45
CA LYS A 374 -4.70 4.40 12.42
C LYS A 374 -6.00 3.94 11.73
N PRO A 375 -6.04 2.75 11.14
CA PRO A 375 -7.26 2.28 10.46
C PRO A 375 -8.53 2.35 11.30
N GLN A 376 -8.44 2.01 12.61
CA GLN A 376 -9.58 2.11 13.53
C GLN A 376 -9.96 3.57 13.82
N GLU A 377 -9.00 4.46 13.99
CA GLU A 377 -9.24 5.89 14.20
C GLU A 377 -9.92 6.53 12.98
N LEU A 378 -9.53 6.13 11.78
CA LEU A 378 -10.18 6.55 10.54
C LEU A 378 -11.64 6.05 10.47
N ALA A 379 -11.89 4.78 10.87
CA ALA A 379 -13.24 4.23 10.94
C ALA A 379 -14.11 4.99 11.97
N ASP A 380 -13.56 5.27 13.15
CA ASP A 380 -14.23 6.00 14.22
C ASP A 380 -14.53 7.45 13.78
N LEU A 381 -13.57 8.15 13.17
CA LEU A 381 -13.76 9.50 12.65
C LEU A 381 -14.84 9.54 11.57
N LYS A 382 -14.85 8.59 10.63
CA LYS A 382 -15.90 8.48 9.61
C LYS A 382 -17.28 8.29 10.25
N ALA A 383 -17.40 7.45 11.28
CA ALA A 383 -18.64 7.26 12.02
C ALA A 383 -19.13 8.56 12.67
N PHE A 384 -18.23 9.32 13.29
CA PHE A 384 -18.58 10.64 13.86
C PHE A 384 -19.06 11.62 12.78
N LEU A 385 -18.31 11.78 11.70
CA LEU A 385 -18.65 12.71 10.62
C LEU A 385 -20.01 12.40 9.99
N GLN A 386 -20.42 11.14 9.96
CA GLN A 386 -21.74 10.70 9.50
C GLN A 386 -22.87 11.04 10.49
N THR A 387 -22.58 11.47 11.71
CA THR A 387 -23.58 11.97 12.67
C THR A 387 -23.88 13.45 12.52
N LEU A 388 -23.06 14.21 11.81
CA LEU A 388 -23.17 15.67 11.67
C LEU A 388 -24.28 16.03 10.68
N LYS A 389 -25.52 16.12 11.19
CA LYS A 389 -26.74 16.49 10.46
C LYS A 389 -27.04 17.97 10.55
#